data_c8dd4d06882dd87bebe5db7a8327d988
#
_entry.id   c8dd4d06882dd87bebe5db7a8327d988
#
_cell.length_a   1.000
_cell.length_b   1.000
_cell.length_c   1.000
_cell.angle_alpha   90.00
_cell.angle_beta   90.00
_cell.angle_gamma   90.00
#
_symmetry.space_group_name_H-M   'P 1'
#
loop_
_entity.id
_entity.type
_entity.pdbx_description
1 polymer ?
#
loop_
_entity_poly.entity_id
_entity_poly.type
_entity_poly.pdbx_seq_one_letter_code
_entity_poly.pdbx_strand_id
1 'polypeptide(L)'
;MKAVFTCGGTGGHINPAIAIAKAVMARSPGSEVLFCGASGGLEEKLVTREGFPLETFDIKGFRRSFKPAGIAYNFKILGKARRAIADARAVIAKFRPDVAIGCGGYASFPIVYAAQSKGVPTAILEVNALPGITTKVLARRADAVMISFEESRALIKSDRVVLTGSPVR
;
A
#
# COMPACT_ATOMS: atom_id res chain seq x y z
N MET A 1 3.85 8.77 17.14
CA MET A 1 3.37 8.84 15.75
C MET A 1 2.51 7.61 15.45
N LYS A 2 1.39 7.79 14.75
CA LYS A 2 0.55 6.69 14.26
C LYS A 2 0.77 6.49 12.77
N ALA A 3 1.24 5.33 12.37
CA ALA A 3 1.50 5.01 10.96
C ALA A 3 0.66 3.82 10.49
N VAL A 4 -0.04 3.97 9.37
CA VAL A 4 -0.69 2.84 8.71
C VAL A 4 0.15 2.39 7.52
N PHE A 5 0.47 1.11 7.47
CA PHE A 5 1.19 0.46 6.38
C PHE A 5 0.24 -0.39 5.57
N THR A 6 0.44 -0.39 4.27
CA THR A 6 -0.32 -1.28 3.40
C THR A 6 0.57 -1.88 2.32
N CYS A 7 0.45 -3.16 2.16
CA CYS A 7 1.23 -3.96 1.21
C CYS A 7 0.43 -5.21 0.85
N GLY A 8 0.82 -5.90 -0.19
CA GLY A 8 0.17 -7.17 -0.47
C GLY A 8 0.63 -7.85 -1.75
N GLY A 9 0.19 -9.10 -1.85
CA GLY A 9 0.40 -9.95 -3.01
C GLY A 9 1.70 -10.74 -3.01
N THR A 10 2.83 -10.16 -2.61
CA THR A 10 4.13 -10.87 -2.61
C THR A 10 5.03 -10.44 -1.46
N GLY A 11 5.97 -11.32 -1.08
CA GLY A 11 6.99 -11.00 -0.07
C GLY A 11 7.86 -9.80 -0.43
N GLY A 12 8.03 -9.52 -1.73
CA GLY A 12 8.75 -8.35 -2.22
C GLY A 12 8.14 -7.00 -1.83
N HIS A 13 6.83 -6.95 -1.58
CA HIS A 13 6.14 -5.76 -1.07
C HIS A 13 6.01 -5.78 0.45
N ILE A 14 5.81 -6.96 1.04
CA ILE A 14 5.53 -7.13 2.46
C ILE A 14 6.78 -6.94 3.31
N ASN A 15 7.91 -7.55 2.92
CA ASN A 15 9.15 -7.47 3.70
C ASN A 15 9.70 -6.04 3.81
N PRO A 16 9.76 -5.23 2.74
CA PRO A 16 10.12 -3.81 2.85
C PRO A 16 9.18 -3.01 3.75
N ALA A 17 7.86 -3.27 3.70
CA ALA A 17 6.90 -2.62 4.58
C ALA A 17 7.19 -2.92 6.06
N ILE A 18 7.47 -4.18 6.38
CA ILE A 18 7.84 -4.62 7.73
C ILE A 18 9.16 -3.96 8.18
N ALA A 19 10.16 -3.90 7.29
CA ALA A 19 11.44 -3.28 7.60
C ALA A 19 11.29 -1.78 7.93
N ILE A 20 10.49 -1.04 7.14
CA ILE A 20 10.20 0.37 7.41
C ILE A 20 9.43 0.52 8.74
N ALA A 21 8.42 -0.30 8.99
CA ALA A 21 7.64 -0.24 10.22
C ALA A 21 8.52 -0.46 11.47
N LYS A 22 9.42 -1.43 11.43
CA LYS A 22 10.41 -1.65 12.49
C LYS A 22 11.34 -0.45 12.68
N ALA A 23 11.82 0.14 11.59
CA ALA A 23 12.68 1.32 11.64
C ALA A 23 11.94 2.53 12.22
N VAL A 24 10.66 2.71 11.90
CA VAL A 24 9.81 3.78 12.48
C VAL A 24 9.67 3.59 13.99
N MET A 25 9.36 2.39 14.46
CA MET A 25 9.22 2.10 15.88
C MET A 25 10.54 2.27 16.65
N ALA A 26 11.66 1.86 16.05
CA ALA A 26 12.98 2.02 16.66
C ALA A 26 13.42 3.49 16.78
N ARG A 27 13.11 4.32 15.77
CA ARG A 27 13.49 5.74 15.74
C ARG A 27 12.52 6.65 16.49
N SER A 28 11.28 6.23 16.67
CA SER A 28 10.24 6.97 17.38
C SER A 28 9.53 6.03 18.37
N PRO A 29 10.14 5.80 19.55
CA PRO A 29 9.52 4.98 20.59
C PRO A 29 8.14 5.51 20.97
N GLY A 30 7.19 4.59 21.16
CA GLY A 30 5.78 4.94 21.41
C GLY A 30 4.96 5.16 20.13
N SER A 31 5.53 4.93 18.94
CA SER A 31 4.75 4.90 17.70
C SER A 31 3.80 3.72 17.67
N GLU A 32 2.60 3.96 17.16
CA GLU A 32 1.61 2.93 16.89
C GLU A 32 1.63 2.59 15.39
N VAL A 33 1.75 1.32 15.07
CA VAL A 33 1.75 0.82 13.68
C VAL A 33 0.55 -0.10 13.47
N LEU A 34 -0.19 0.14 12.39
CA LEU A 34 -1.26 -0.74 11.91
C LEU A 34 -0.96 -1.15 10.47
N PHE A 35 -1.02 -2.43 10.19
CA PHE A 35 -0.98 -2.93 8.80
C PHE A 35 -2.37 -3.12 8.23
N CYS A 36 -2.48 -2.95 6.91
CA CYS A 36 -3.69 -3.23 6.15
C CYS A 36 -3.34 -4.02 4.89
N GLY A 37 -4.10 -5.06 4.60
CA GLY A 37 -3.84 -5.96 3.47
C GLY A 37 -5.08 -6.64 2.91
N ALA A 38 -4.89 -7.57 1.97
CA ALA A 38 -5.97 -8.36 1.41
C ALA A 38 -6.28 -9.58 2.28
N SER A 39 -7.56 -9.89 2.46
CA SER A 39 -7.99 -11.10 3.18
C SER A 39 -7.53 -12.37 2.46
N GLY A 40 -6.96 -13.32 3.20
CA GLY A 40 -6.36 -14.54 2.67
C GLY A 40 -5.06 -14.30 1.91
N GLY A 41 -4.44 -13.13 2.05
CA GLY A 41 -3.17 -12.80 1.44
C GLY A 41 -1.96 -13.29 2.24
N LEU A 42 -0.78 -13.26 1.61
CA LEU A 42 0.49 -13.63 2.26
C LEU A 42 0.82 -12.69 3.44
N GLU A 43 0.30 -11.49 3.42
CA GLU A 43 0.44 -10.48 4.47
C GLU A 43 -0.12 -10.95 5.80
N GLU A 44 -1.21 -11.73 5.83
CA GLU A 44 -1.76 -12.27 7.08
C GLU A 44 -0.72 -13.11 7.84
N LYS A 45 0.03 -13.91 7.11
CA LYS A 45 1.07 -14.77 7.70
C LYS A 45 2.33 -13.99 8.07
N LEU A 46 2.80 -13.12 7.18
CA LEU A 46 4.11 -12.46 7.36
C LEU A 46 4.04 -11.33 8.37
N VAL A 47 3.00 -10.51 8.33
CA VAL A 47 2.82 -9.36 9.23
C VAL A 47 2.52 -9.82 10.65
N THR A 48 1.61 -10.77 10.83
CA THR A 48 1.25 -11.28 12.16
C THR A 48 2.38 -12.04 12.83
N ARG A 49 3.21 -12.75 12.04
CA ARG A 49 4.41 -13.40 12.58
C ARG A 49 5.41 -12.40 13.19
N GLU A 50 5.45 -11.17 12.67
CA GLU A 50 6.32 -10.11 13.20
C GLU A 50 5.66 -9.31 14.33
N GLY A 51 4.46 -9.73 14.79
CA GLY A 51 3.75 -9.15 15.92
C GLY A 51 2.99 -7.85 15.62
N PHE A 52 2.84 -7.46 14.35
CA PHE A 52 2.09 -6.27 13.99
C PHE A 52 0.58 -6.54 13.91
N PRO A 53 -0.26 -5.60 14.37
CA PRO A 53 -1.70 -5.66 14.14
C PRO A 53 -2.01 -5.51 12.65
N LEU A 54 -2.99 -6.27 12.17
CA LEU A 54 -3.39 -6.31 10.76
C LEU A 54 -4.91 -6.25 10.62
N GLU A 55 -5.39 -5.30 9.81
CA GLU A 55 -6.76 -5.24 9.32
C GLU A 55 -6.78 -5.72 7.86
N THR A 56 -7.78 -6.52 7.48
CA THR A 56 -7.86 -7.09 6.14
C THR A 56 -9.14 -6.70 5.40
N PHE A 57 -9.05 -6.61 4.07
CA PHE A 57 -10.16 -6.26 3.18
C PHE A 57 -10.38 -7.35 2.13
N ASP A 58 -11.65 -7.61 1.77
CA ASP A 58 -11.97 -8.47 0.62
C ASP A 58 -11.69 -7.73 -0.70
N ILE A 59 -10.43 -7.70 -1.09
CA ILE A 59 -9.98 -7.10 -2.34
C ILE A 59 -9.15 -8.10 -3.15
N LYS A 60 -9.29 -8.04 -4.47
CA LYS A 60 -8.52 -8.84 -5.43
C LYS A 60 -7.97 -7.95 -6.54
N GLY A 61 -6.84 -8.37 -7.10
CA GLY A 61 -6.23 -7.68 -8.23
C GLY A 61 -7.06 -7.78 -9.51
N PHE A 62 -7.01 -6.74 -10.34
CA PHE A 62 -7.58 -6.78 -11.68
C PHE A 62 -6.86 -7.79 -12.58
N ARG A 63 -7.61 -8.52 -13.40
CA ARG A 63 -7.04 -9.39 -14.42
C ARG A 63 -6.72 -8.59 -15.68
N ARG A 64 -5.49 -8.72 -16.17
CA ARG A 64 -5.07 -8.17 -17.48
C ARG A 64 -5.58 -9.08 -18.60
N SER A 65 -6.88 -9.06 -18.87
CA SER A 65 -7.51 -9.89 -19.89
C SER A 65 -8.62 -9.11 -20.57
N PHE A 66 -8.58 -9.08 -21.91
CA PHE A 66 -9.62 -8.49 -22.75
C PHE A 66 -10.70 -9.51 -23.16
N LYS A 67 -10.61 -10.76 -22.71
CA LYS A 67 -11.65 -11.77 -22.95
C LYS A 67 -12.93 -11.41 -22.17
N PRO A 68 -14.14 -11.73 -22.67
CA PRO A 68 -15.41 -11.41 -22.01
C PRO A 68 -15.46 -11.82 -20.54
N ALA A 69 -14.96 -13.00 -20.21
CA ALA A 69 -14.86 -13.48 -18.83
C ALA A 69 -13.93 -12.62 -17.95
N GLY A 70 -12.86 -12.07 -18.52
CA GLY A 70 -11.96 -11.15 -17.82
C GLY A 70 -12.61 -9.79 -17.57
N ILE A 71 -13.38 -9.30 -18.53
CA ILE A 71 -14.13 -8.04 -18.43
C ILE A 71 -15.20 -8.18 -17.34
N ALA A 72 -16.02 -9.24 -17.39
CA ALA A 72 -17.05 -9.51 -16.36
C ALA A 72 -16.44 -9.66 -14.95
N TYR A 73 -15.30 -10.35 -14.84
CA TYR A 73 -14.53 -10.42 -13.60
C TYR A 73 -14.11 -9.05 -13.08
N ASN A 74 -13.58 -8.18 -13.95
CA ASN A 74 -13.14 -6.83 -13.57
C ASN A 74 -14.30 -5.94 -13.13
N PHE A 75 -15.49 -6.05 -13.71
CA PHE A 75 -16.69 -5.36 -13.23
C PHE A 75 -17.07 -5.81 -11.80
N LYS A 76 -17.02 -7.11 -11.50
CA LYS A 76 -17.26 -7.62 -10.15
C LYS A 76 -16.21 -7.11 -9.15
N ILE A 77 -14.95 -7.03 -9.57
CA ILE A 77 -13.85 -6.48 -8.75
C ILE A 77 -14.04 -4.99 -8.46
N LEU A 78 -14.62 -4.22 -9.38
CA LEU A 78 -14.88 -2.79 -9.17
C LEU A 78 -15.84 -2.56 -7.98
N GLY A 79 -16.88 -3.38 -7.84
CA GLY A 79 -17.78 -3.35 -6.68
C GLY A 79 -17.04 -3.64 -5.36
N LYS A 80 -16.18 -4.68 -5.37
CA LYS A 80 -15.33 -5.00 -4.21
C LYS A 80 -14.33 -3.90 -3.88
N ALA A 81 -13.74 -3.26 -4.90
CA ALA A 81 -12.82 -2.15 -4.70
C ALA A 81 -13.51 -0.95 -4.03
N ARG A 82 -14.75 -0.62 -4.45
CA ARG A 82 -15.54 0.45 -3.81
C ARG A 82 -15.82 0.14 -2.34
N ARG A 83 -16.19 -1.10 -2.02
CA ARG A 83 -16.41 -1.52 -0.64
C ARG A 83 -15.13 -1.47 0.17
N ALA A 84 -14.02 -1.99 -0.36
CA ALA A 84 -12.72 -1.91 0.30
C ALA A 84 -12.26 -0.46 0.57
N ILE A 85 -12.59 0.50 -0.32
CA ILE A 85 -12.33 1.92 -0.07
C ILE A 85 -13.21 2.46 1.07
N ALA A 86 -14.47 2.05 1.16
CA ALA A 86 -15.36 2.46 2.25
C ALA A 86 -14.85 1.91 3.60
N ASP A 87 -14.48 0.63 3.63
CA ASP A 87 -13.91 -0.03 4.82
C ASP A 87 -12.57 0.63 5.20
N ALA A 88 -11.71 0.93 4.22
CA ALA A 88 -10.45 1.66 4.43
C ALA A 88 -10.68 3.06 5.02
N ARG A 89 -11.72 3.79 4.58
CA ARG A 89 -12.09 5.09 5.17
C ARG A 89 -12.50 4.97 6.63
N ALA A 90 -13.19 3.89 7.00
CA ALA A 90 -13.54 3.60 8.39
C ALA A 90 -12.30 3.33 9.24
N VAL A 91 -11.34 2.55 8.73
CA VAL A 91 -10.06 2.30 9.39
C VAL A 91 -9.28 3.60 9.59
N ILE A 92 -9.12 4.43 8.55
CA ILE A 92 -8.43 5.73 8.65
C ILE A 92 -9.12 6.64 9.68
N ALA A 93 -10.46 6.69 9.70
CA ALA A 93 -11.20 7.51 10.65
C ALA A 93 -11.07 7.02 12.10
N LYS A 94 -11.02 5.70 12.31
CA LYS A 94 -10.87 5.07 13.64
C LYS A 94 -9.43 5.18 14.16
N PHE A 95 -8.45 4.80 13.35
CA PHE A 95 -7.04 4.76 13.74
C PHE A 95 -6.42 6.16 13.80
N ARG A 96 -6.89 7.09 12.94
CA ARG A 96 -6.38 8.47 12.79
C ARG A 96 -4.86 8.52 12.61
N PRO A 97 -4.32 7.93 11.54
CA PRO A 97 -2.89 7.92 11.31
C PRO A 97 -2.35 9.30 10.97
N ASP A 98 -1.12 9.57 11.41
CA ASP A 98 -0.34 10.74 11.00
C ASP A 98 0.21 10.58 9.58
N VAL A 99 0.40 9.33 9.13
CA VAL A 99 0.90 8.99 7.80
C VAL A 99 0.39 7.62 7.33
N ALA A 100 0.13 7.50 6.04
CA ALA A 100 -0.16 6.23 5.39
C ALA A 100 0.94 5.86 4.38
N ILE A 101 1.47 4.65 4.49
CA ILE A 101 2.61 4.18 3.68
C ILE A 101 2.17 2.97 2.85
N GLY A 102 2.18 3.14 1.52
CA GLY A 102 1.87 2.09 0.56
C GLY A 102 3.14 1.47 -0.01
N CYS A 103 3.37 0.18 0.25
CA CYS A 103 4.55 -0.53 -0.24
C CYS A 103 4.28 -1.42 -1.46
N GLY A 104 3.28 -1.05 -2.27
CA GLY A 104 2.97 -1.75 -3.51
C GLY A 104 1.92 -2.86 -3.39
N GLY A 105 1.61 -3.46 -4.53
CA GLY A 105 0.52 -4.42 -4.67
C GLY A 105 -0.86 -3.75 -4.76
N TYR A 106 -1.84 -4.50 -5.28
CA TYR A 106 -3.22 -4.02 -5.43
C TYR A 106 -3.90 -3.73 -4.08
N ALA A 107 -3.48 -4.40 -3.02
CA ALA A 107 -4.01 -4.24 -1.67
C ALA A 107 -3.69 -2.85 -1.08
N SER A 108 -2.66 -2.16 -1.56
CA SER A 108 -2.30 -0.82 -1.11
C SER A 108 -3.30 0.25 -1.55
N PHE A 109 -4.02 0.03 -2.65
CA PHE A 109 -4.85 1.06 -3.25
C PHE A 109 -5.93 1.62 -2.30
N PRO A 110 -6.77 0.80 -1.63
CA PRO A 110 -7.87 1.32 -0.81
C PRO A 110 -7.40 2.22 0.32
N ILE A 111 -6.37 1.79 1.05
CA ILE A 111 -5.87 2.53 2.23
C ILE A 111 -5.21 3.84 1.83
N VAL A 112 -4.28 3.81 0.87
CA VAL A 112 -3.59 5.03 0.44
C VAL A 112 -4.57 6.01 -0.18
N TYR A 113 -5.50 5.53 -1.02
CA TYR A 113 -6.55 6.37 -1.60
C TYR A 113 -7.48 6.98 -0.53
N ALA A 114 -7.89 6.19 0.48
CA ALA A 114 -8.70 6.67 1.58
C ALA A 114 -7.96 7.74 2.40
N ALA A 115 -6.67 7.53 2.71
CA ALA A 115 -5.81 8.48 3.39
C ALA A 115 -5.71 9.80 2.61
N GLN A 116 -5.38 9.73 1.32
CA GLN A 116 -5.33 10.90 0.42
C GLN A 116 -6.67 11.66 0.37
N SER A 117 -7.80 10.94 0.36
CA SER A 117 -9.13 11.57 0.34
C SER A 117 -9.51 12.26 1.65
N LYS A 118 -8.80 11.96 2.73
CA LYS A 118 -8.99 12.54 4.07
C LYS A 118 -7.90 13.55 4.44
N GLY A 119 -6.98 13.87 3.52
CA GLY A 119 -5.88 14.81 3.78
C GLY A 119 -4.79 14.24 4.70
N VAL A 120 -4.75 12.94 4.91
CA VAL A 120 -3.66 12.29 5.65
C VAL A 120 -2.43 12.21 4.75
N PRO A 121 -1.25 12.63 5.21
CA PRO A 121 0.00 12.49 4.47
C PRO A 121 0.26 11.07 4.00
N THR A 122 0.75 10.92 2.77
CA THR A 122 0.98 9.61 2.17
C THR A 122 2.37 9.47 1.59
N ALA A 123 2.99 8.30 1.82
CA ALA A 123 4.22 7.90 1.16
C ALA A 123 4.01 6.59 0.40
N ILE A 124 4.69 6.44 -0.74
CA ILE A 124 4.63 5.22 -1.55
C ILE A 124 6.05 4.70 -1.73
N LEU A 125 6.23 3.39 -1.56
CA LEU A 125 7.44 2.69 -1.93
C LEU A 125 7.17 1.85 -3.18
N GLU A 126 7.93 2.08 -4.26
CA GLU A 126 7.96 1.24 -5.44
C GLU A 126 9.25 0.41 -5.46
N VAL A 127 9.10 -0.88 -5.33
CA VAL A 127 10.24 -1.83 -5.25
C VAL A 127 10.65 -2.40 -6.60
N ASN A 128 9.94 -2.08 -7.67
CA ASN A 128 10.19 -2.60 -9.01
C ASN A 128 10.72 -1.51 -9.93
N ALA A 129 11.57 -1.89 -10.90
CA ALA A 129 12.01 -0.99 -11.96
C ALA A 129 10.84 -0.55 -12.87
N LEU A 130 9.83 -1.41 -13.06
CA LEU A 130 8.59 -1.09 -13.76
C LEU A 130 7.46 -0.86 -12.75
N PRO A 131 7.06 0.40 -12.49
CA PRO A 131 6.04 0.73 -11.50
C PRO A 131 4.68 0.10 -11.83
N GLY A 132 4.05 -0.45 -10.79
CA GLY A 132 2.70 -0.98 -10.88
C GLY A 132 1.66 0.10 -11.17
N ILE A 133 0.46 -0.30 -11.66
CA ILE A 133 -0.64 0.64 -11.92
C ILE A 133 -1.05 1.37 -10.64
N THR A 134 -1.10 0.68 -9.53
CA THR A 134 -1.40 1.25 -8.20
C THR A 134 -0.45 2.40 -7.87
N THR A 135 0.86 2.17 -7.97
CA THR A 135 1.88 3.19 -7.77
C THR A 135 1.67 4.39 -8.70
N LYS A 136 1.48 4.16 -10.01
CA LYS A 136 1.30 5.23 -11.00
C LYS A 136 0.08 6.13 -10.74
N VAL A 137 -0.98 5.54 -10.18
CA VAL A 137 -2.20 6.30 -9.86
C VAL A 137 -2.03 7.09 -8.56
N LEU A 138 -1.55 6.44 -7.51
CA LEU A 138 -1.46 7.03 -6.17
C LEU A 138 -0.31 8.04 -6.04
N ALA A 139 0.79 7.86 -6.78
CA ALA A 139 1.96 8.73 -6.75
C ALA A 139 1.63 10.19 -7.13
N ARG A 140 0.62 10.42 -7.95
CA ARG A 140 0.20 11.77 -8.38
C ARG A 140 -0.22 12.67 -7.21
N ARG A 141 -0.67 12.08 -6.11
CA ARG A 141 -1.17 12.77 -4.91
C ARG A 141 -0.40 12.42 -3.66
N ALA A 142 0.62 11.57 -3.76
CA ALA A 142 1.45 11.20 -2.62
C ALA A 142 2.40 12.35 -2.25
N ASP A 143 2.67 12.49 -0.96
CA ASP A 143 3.59 13.49 -0.42
C ASP A 143 5.05 13.07 -0.57
N ALA A 144 5.31 11.78 -0.71
CA ALA A 144 6.61 11.21 -1.07
C ALA A 144 6.46 9.94 -1.88
N VAL A 145 7.34 9.74 -2.85
CA VAL A 145 7.44 8.52 -3.63
C VAL A 145 8.87 8.02 -3.58
N MET A 146 9.07 6.96 -2.82
CA MET A 146 10.37 6.29 -2.67
C MET A 146 10.49 5.24 -3.77
N ILE A 147 11.58 5.24 -4.50
CA ILE A 147 11.85 4.26 -5.56
C ILE A 147 13.10 3.44 -5.24
N SER A 148 13.07 2.16 -5.61
CA SER A 148 14.23 1.28 -5.46
C SER A 148 15.17 1.32 -6.65
N PHE A 149 14.68 1.75 -7.82
CA PHE A 149 15.40 1.79 -9.08
C PHE A 149 15.18 3.14 -9.77
N GLU A 150 16.25 3.77 -10.25
CA GLU A 150 16.17 5.09 -10.90
C GLU A 150 15.32 5.05 -12.19
N GLU A 151 15.31 3.92 -12.88
CA GLU A 151 14.52 3.69 -14.11
C GLU A 151 13.02 3.89 -13.88
N SER A 152 12.55 3.70 -12.65
CA SER A 152 11.14 3.92 -12.28
C SER A 152 10.73 5.38 -12.38
N ARG A 153 11.65 6.33 -12.17
CA ARG A 153 11.38 7.76 -12.07
C ARG A 153 10.67 8.30 -13.30
N ALA A 154 11.17 7.97 -14.50
CA ALA A 154 10.59 8.44 -15.75
C ALA A 154 9.16 7.93 -16.01
N LEU A 155 8.74 6.86 -15.31
CA LEU A 155 7.44 6.21 -15.45
C LEU A 155 6.41 6.67 -14.40
N ILE A 156 6.83 7.48 -13.43
CA ILE A 156 6.01 7.98 -12.32
C ILE A 156 5.77 9.47 -12.49
N LYS A 157 4.51 9.86 -12.58
CA LYS A 157 4.11 11.28 -12.71
C LYS A 157 4.02 11.92 -11.33
N SER A 158 5.16 12.30 -10.77
CA SER A 158 5.29 13.03 -9.50
C SER A 158 6.64 13.74 -9.49
N ASP A 159 6.68 14.94 -8.92
CA ASP A 159 7.89 15.72 -8.63
C ASP A 159 8.52 15.36 -7.27
N ARG A 160 7.84 14.51 -6.48
CA ARG A 160 8.25 14.10 -5.12
C ARG A 160 8.90 12.72 -5.08
N VAL A 161 9.62 12.37 -6.15
CA VAL A 161 10.27 11.06 -6.29
C VAL A 161 11.69 11.11 -5.73
N VAL A 162 11.99 10.19 -4.81
CA VAL A 162 13.30 10.05 -4.17
C VAL A 162 13.82 8.62 -4.35
N LEU A 163 15.06 8.47 -4.80
CA LEU A 163 15.74 7.19 -4.85
C LEU A 163 16.21 6.81 -3.43
N THR A 164 15.62 5.78 -2.86
CA THR A 164 15.94 5.29 -1.51
C THR A 164 16.54 3.89 -1.50
N GLY A 165 16.45 3.19 -2.60
CA GLY A 165 16.66 1.75 -2.61
C GLY A 165 15.51 0.98 -1.97
N SER A 166 15.65 -0.34 -1.89
CA SER A 166 14.68 -1.20 -1.20
C SER A 166 15.20 -1.54 0.19
N PRO A 167 14.43 -1.29 1.26
CA PRO A 167 14.83 -1.73 2.58
C PRO A 167 14.84 -3.25 2.63
N VAL A 168 15.92 -3.79 3.17
CA VAL A 168 16.12 -5.22 3.41
C VAL A 168 16.05 -5.53 4.89
N ARG A 169 15.83 -6.80 5.22
CA ARG A 169 15.89 -7.29 6.61
C ARG A 169 17.29 -7.26 7.15
#